data_2f6a1052d666e0dd6625c6fcf8a51498
#
_entry.id   2f6a1052d666e0dd6625c6fcf8a51498
#
_cell.length_a   1.000
_cell.length_b   1.000
_cell.length_c   1.000
_cell.angle_alpha   90.00
_cell.angle_beta   90.00
_cell.angle_gamma   90.00
#
_symmetry.space_group_name_H-M   'P 1'
#
loop_
_entity.id
_entity.type
_entity.pdbx_description
1 polymer ?
#
loop_
_entity_poly.entity_id
_entity_poly.type
_entity_poly.pdbx_seq_one_letter_code
_entity_poly.pdbx_strand_id
1 'polypeptide(L)'
;MALSASNSLIPTQSISSTNHHSLLPSPPSTLNLSKPKPRSIIHAVHAAEPAKNPIVSDKTTKQQQQPAAATATTTTTTTTRNVGQAKWAIDSWKSKKALQLPEYPSQEQLDSVLKTLEAFPPIVFAGEARSLEERLAEAAMGNAFLLQGGDCAESFKEFHANNIRDTFRILLQMSVVMMFGGQMPVIKVGRMAGQFAKPRSDPFEEKDGVKLPSYRGDNVNGDAFEEKARIPDPERMIRAYCQSAATLNLLRAFATGGYAAMQRVTQWNLDFTEHSEQGDRYLELAHRVDEALGFMAAAGLTGDHPVMKTTEFWTSHECLLLPYEQSLTRLDSTSGLYYDCSAHMLWVGERTRQLDGAHVEFLRGVANPLGIKVSDKMDPNELVRLIEILNPQNKPGRITIITRMGAENMRVKLPHLIRAVRRAGQVVTWVSDPMHGNTIKAPCGLKTRPFDSIRAEVRAFFDVHEQEGSHPGGVHLEMTGQNVTECIGGSRTVTFDDLSSRYHTHCDPRLNASQSLELAFIIAERLRKSRIRSGQSLA
;
A
#
# COMPACT_ATOMS: atom_id res chain seq x y z
N MET A 1 -1.74 -71.21 -12.84
CA MET A 1 -1.75 -71.16 -14.30
C MET A 1 -1.24 -69.76 -14.63
N ALA A 2 0.03 -69.54 -14.78
CA ALA A 2 0.92 -69.82 -15.92
C ALA A 2 0.76 -68.75 -16.99
N LEU A 3 1.78 -67.83 -17.02
CA LEU A 3 2.54 -67.29 -18.17
C LEU A 3 1.74 -66.44 -19.19
N SER A 4 2.24 -65.32 -19.68
CA SER A 4 3.56 -65.13 -20.31
C SER A 4 3.94 -63.64 -20.45
N ALA A 5 5.22 -63.37 -20.35
CA ALA A 5 5.92 -62.16 -20.72
C ALA A 5 6.13 -62.08 -22.22
N SER A 6 6.16 -60.88 -22.81
CA SER A 6 6.84 -60.64 -24.08
C SER A 6 7.62 -59.33 -24.04
N ASN A 7 8.95 -59.48 -24.09
CA ASN A 7 9.95 -58.43 -24.39
C ASN A 7 9.84 -57.98 -25.83
N SER A 8 9.92 -56.67 -26.11
CA SER A 8 10.32 -56.19 -27.42
C SER A 8 11.44 -55.16 -27.28
N LEU A 9 12.56 -55.52 -27.89
CA LEU A 9 13.83 -54.80 -28.00
C LEU A 9 13.70 -53.55 -28.90
N ILE A 10 14.33 -52.50 -28.49
CA ILE A 10 14.57 -51.28 -29.27
C ILE A 10 15.95 -51.39 -29.92
N PRO A 11 16.13 -51.13 -31.23
CA PRO A 11 17.45 -51.09 -31.84
C PRO A 11 18.08 -49.71 -31.72
N THR A 12 19.29 -49.66 -31.19
CA THR A 12 20.22 -48.52 -31.25
C THR A 12 20.78 -48.36 -32.65
N GLN A 13 20.59 -47.18 -33.25
CA GLN A 13 21.36 -46.74 -34.41
C GLN A 13 22.41 -45.72 -33.97
N SER A 14 23.65 -46.10 -34.24
CA SER A 14 24.85 -45.26 -34.19
C SER A 14 24.88 -44.32 -35.41
N ILE A 15 25.05 -43.01 -35.16
CA ILE A 15 25.36 -42.04 -36.23
C ILE A 15 26.76 -41.50 -36.01
N SER A 16 27.59 -41.71 -37.00
CA SER A 16 28.98 -41.30 -37.14
C SER A 16 29.12 -39.78 -37.25
N SER A 17 30.17 -39.29 -36.61
CA SER A 17 30.67 -37.91 -36.69
C SER A 17 31.24 -37.61 -38.10
N THR A 18 30.75 -36.54 -38.73
CA THR A 18 31.46 -35.86 -39.83
C THR A 18 31.71 -34.42 -39.43
N ASN A 19 33.01 -34.11 -39.35
CA ASN A 19 33.54 -32.76 -39.18
C ASN A 19 33.20 -31.87 -40.37
N HIS A 20 32.52 -30.76 -40.16
CA HIS A 20 32.56 -29.61 -41.08
C HIS A 20 33.15 -28.41 -40.38
N HIS A 21 34.38 -28.06 -40.76
CA HIS A 21 34.99 -26.75 -40.51
C HIS A 21 34.16 -25.68 -41.22
N SER A 22 33.58 -24.74 -40.50
CA SER A 22 33.14 -23.46 -41.03
C SER A 22 33.97 -22.33 -40.42
N LEU A 23 34.67 -21.65 -41.33
CA LEU A 23 35.52 -20.49 -41.12
C LEU A 23 34.67 -19.31 -40.59
N LEU A 24 35.05 -18.77 -39.45
CA LEU A 24 34.58 -17.46 -38.95
C LEU A 24 35.46 -16.37 -39.56
N PRO A 25 34.90 -15.24 -40.01
CA PRO A 25 35.69 -14.08 -40.47
C PRO A 25 36.26 -13.29 -39.28
N SER A 26 37.53 -12.89 -39.43
CA SER A 26 38.30 -12.08 -38.48
C SER A 26 37.72 -10.67 -38.33
N PRO A 27 37.83 -10.04 -37.13
CA PRO A 27 37.38 -8.67 -36.94
C PRO A 27 38.35 -7.66 -37.57
N PRO A 28 37.84 -6.50 -38.03
CA PRO A 28 38.68 -5.47 -38.63
C PRO A 28 39.51 -4.70 -37.57
N SER A 29 40.66 -4.27 -38.03
CA SER A 29 41.76 -3.62 -37.34
C SER A 29 41.37 -2.38 -36.56
N THR A 30 41.96 -2.25 -35.38
CA THR A 30 41.91 -1.12 -34.46
C THR A 30 42.35 0.21 -35.10
N LEU A 31 41.46 1.17 -35.14
CA LEU A 31 41.79 2.59 -35.33
C LEU A 31 42.27 3.19 -34.01
N ASN A 32 43.55 3.61 -33.97
CA ASN A 32 44.15 4.39 -32.92
C ASN A 32 43.52 5.79 -32.87
N LEU A 33 42.70 6.06 -31.87
CA LEU A 33 42.28 7.41 -31.50
C LEU A 33 43.02 7.83 -30.23
N SER A 34 43.90 8.84 -30.43
CA SER A 34 44.66 9.51 -29.39
C SER A 34 43.75 10.13 -28.34
N LYS A 35 44.05 9.85 -27.05
CA LYS A 35 43.39 10.42 -25.87
C LYS A 35 43.61 11.94 -25.82
N PRO A 36 42.57 12.76 -25.63
CA PRO A 36 42.76 14.17 -25.24
C PRO A 36 43.14 14.26 -23.75
N LYS A 37 44.10 15.09 -23.43
CA LYS A 37 44.54 15.44 -22.08
C LYS A 37 43.40 16.15 -21.32
N PRO A 38 43.22 15.92 -20.00
CA PRO A 38 42.25 16.66 -19.21
C PRO A 38 42.74 18.12 -19.00
N ARG A 39 41.92 19.08 -19.43
CA ARG A 39 42.07 20.50 -19.02
C ARG A 39 41.38 20.64 -17.66
N SER A 40 42.17 20.93 -16.63
CA SER A 40 41.69 21.38 -15.33
C SER A 40 41.15 22.83 -15.48
N ILE A 41 39.85 22.97 -15.26
CA ILE A 41 39.21 24.27 -15.03
C ILE A 41 38.94 24.36 -13.54
N ILE A 42 39.77 25.10 -12.83
CA ILE A 42 39.54 25.56 -11.48
C ILE A 42 38.62 26.76 -11.58
N HIS A 43 37.35 26.62 -11.22
CA HIS A 43 36.49 27.74 -10.92
C HIS A 43 36.54 28.03 -9.42
N ALA A 44 37.19 29.16 -9.09
CA ALA A 44 37.14 29.75 -7.76
C ALA A 44 35.70 30.22 -7.48
N VAL A 45 35.09 29.62 -6.44
CA VAL A 45 33.84 30.12 -5.88
C VAL A 45 34.20 31.25 -4.93
N HIS A 46 33.95 32.51 -5.35
CA HIS A 46 33.96 33.65 -4.44
C HIS A 46 32.74 33.55 -3.51
N ALA A 47 32.99 33.39 -2.22
CA ALA A 47 32.01 33.58 -1.17
C ALA A 47 31.70 35.08 -1.08
N ALA A 48 30.43 35.44 -1.27
CA ALA A 48 29.92 36.77 -1.01
C ALA A 48 29.53 36.90 0.46
N GLU A 49 30.18 37.83 1.17
CA GLU A 49 29.79 38.20 2.53
C GLU A 49 28.44 38.96 2.54
N PRO A 50 27.64 38.87 3.60
CA PRO A 50 26.37 39.59 3.70
C PRO A 50 26.62 41.07 4.04
N ALA A 51 26.00 41.94 3.28
CA ALA A 51 26.05 43.40 3.47
C ALA A 51 25.39 43.80 4.80
N LYS A 52 26.09 44.59 5.59
CA LYS A 52 25.58 45.25 6.80
C LYS A 52 24.68 46.43 6.40
N ASN A 53 23.46 46.44 6.87
CA ASN A 53 22.60 47.62 6.81
C ASN A 53 22.95 48.60 7.94
N PRO A 54 22.96 49.92 7.66
CA PRO A 54 23.27 50.95 8.67
C PRO A 54 22.05 51.26 9.53
N ILE A 55 22.32 51.44 10.82
CA ILE A 55 21.44 51.97 11.84
C ILE A 55 21.17 53.47 11.56
N VAL A 56 19.91 53.86 11.46
CA VAL A 56 19.50 55.28 11.59
C VAL A 56 18.62 55.40 12.81
N SER A 57 19.12 56.23 13.72
CA SER A 57 18.46 56.62 14.98
C SER A 57 17.51 57.81 14.78
N ASP A 58 16.48 57.81 15.58
CA ASP A 58 15.78 58.90 16.19
C ASP A 58 14.87 59.86 15.40
N LYS A 59 13.62 59.91 15.78
CA LYS A 59 13.03 60.97 16.58
C LYS A 59 11.54 60.77 16.90
N THR A 60 11.28 60.90 18.18
CA THR A 60 10.03 61.09 18.90
C THR A 60 9.08 62.08 18.26
N THR A 61 7.77 61.73 18.16
CA THR A 61 6.69 62.74 18.30
C THR A 61 5.49 62.06 18.97
N LYS A 62 5.15 62.58 20.15
CA LYS A 62 3.94 62.31 20.93
C LYS A 62 2.74 62.95 20.23
N GLN A 63 1.67 62.21 20.05
CA GLN A 63 0.31 62.78 19.98
C GLN A 63 -0.73 61.92 20.65
N GLN A 64 -1.56 62.58 21.36
CA GLN A 64 -2.57 62.30 22.34
C GLN A 64 -3.63 61.26 21.96
N GLN A 65 -4.03 60.55 23.01
CA GLN A 65 -5.24 59.72 23.15
C GLN A 65 -6.52 60.52 23.04
N GLN A 66 -7.55 59.92 22.39
CA GLN A 66 -8.95 60.07 22.77
C GLN A 66 -9.69 58.73 22.61
N PRO A 67 -10.64 58.41 23.48
CA PRO A 67 -11.19 57.08 23.65
C PRO A 67 -12.39 56.85 22.72
N ALA A 68 -12.44 55.70 22.08
CA ALA A 68 -13.64 55.20 21.36
C ALA A 68 -14.23 53.97 22.08
N ALA A 69 -15.52 53.96 22.08
CA ALA A 69 -16.49 53.17 22.82
C ALA A 69 -16.23 51.63 22.85
N ALA A 70 -16.48 51.05 24.01
CA ALA A 70 -16.52 49.63 24.26
C ALA A 70 -17.73 48.98 23.57
N THR A 71 -17.47 48.12 22.56
CA THR A 71 -18.46 47.15 22.08
C THR A 71 -18.16 45.83 22.79
N ALA A 72 -19.06 45.40 23.65
CA ALA A 72 -18.98 44.14 24.36
C ALA A 72 -19.10 42.97 23.38
N THR A 73 -17.98 42.36 23.05
CA THR A 73 -17.97 41.06 22.34
C THR A 73 -18.06 39.97 23.39
N THR A 74 -19.23 39.34 23.45
CA THR A 74 -19.47 38.16 24.30
C THR A 74 -18.61 37.00 23.75
N THR A 75 -17.47 36.81 24.36
CA THR A 75 -16.61 35.65 24.11
C THR A 75 -17.27 34.44 24.78
N THR A 76 -17.98 33.66 24.00
CA THR A 76 -18.45 32.33 24.43
C THR A 76 -17.23 31.42 24.57
N THR A 77 -16.71 31.33 25.79
CA THR A 77 -15.64 30.38 26.12
C THR A 77 -16.24 28.98 26.10
N THR A 78 -16.10 28.31 24.97
CA THR A 78 -16.39 26.88 24.87
C THR A 78 -15.32 26.15 25.68
N THR A 79 -15.64 25.84 26.92
CA THR A 79 -14.81 25.01 27.79
C THR A 79 -14.85 23.59 27.24
N THR A 80 -13.94 23.24 26.33
CA THR A 80 -13.65 21.86 26.00
C THR A 80 -13.11 21.20 27.27
N ARG A 81 -13.95 20.39 27.92
CA ARG A 81 -13.52 19.47 28.97
C ARG A 81 -12.47 18.52 28.35
N ASN A 82 -11.21 18.82 28.54
CA ASN A 82 -10.13 17.85 28.42
C ASN A 82 -10.36 16.79 29.51
N VAL A 83 -11.08 15.72 29.19
CA VAL A 83 -11.06 14.50 29.98
C VAL A 83 -9.62 14.03 29.87
N GLY A 84 -8.87 14.09 30.97
CA GLY A 84 -7.43 13.83 31.00
C GLY A 84 -7.07 12.49 30.44
N GLN A 85 -6.72 12.46 29.14
CA GLN A 85 -6.01 11.32 28.58
C GLN A 85 -4.63 11.28 29.23
N ALA A 86 -4.28 10.12 29.78
CA ALA A 86 -2.95 9.89 30.32
C ALA A 86 -1.89 10.23 29.25
N LYS A 87 -0.78 10.83 29.68
CA LYS A 87 0.34 11.18 28.80
C LYS A 87 0.78 9.92 28.06
N TRP A 88 0.80 9.97 26.73
CA TRP A 88 1.24 8.83 25.90
C TRP A 88 2.74 8.57 26.09
N ALA A 89 3.10 7.31 26.14
CA ALA A 89 4.47 6.81 26.06
C ALA A 89 4.51 5.65 25.04
N ILE A 90 5.65 5.39 24.47
CA ILE A 90 5.84 4.38 23.41
C ILE A 90 5.39 2.97 23.84
N ASP A 91 5.42 2.70 25.13
CA ASP A 91 5.03 1.43 25.77
C ASP A 91 3.70 1.51 26.54
N SER A 92 2.97 2.64 26.49
CA SER A 92 1.69 2.82 27.22
C SER A 92 0.63 1.79 26.83
N TRP A 93 0.71 1.25 25.60
CA TRP A 93 -0.15 0.18 25.12
C TRP A 93 -0.07 -1.11 25.95
N LYS A 94 1.06 -1.38 26.63
CA LYS A 94 1.25 -2.57 27.49
C LYS A 94 0.30 -2.57 28.70
N SER A 95 -0.20 -1.42 29.09
CA SER A 95 -1.20 -1.26 30.16
C SER A 95 -2.64 -1.56 29.68
N LYS A 96 -2.84 -1.79 28.40
CA LYS A 96 -4.15 -2.00 27.77
C LYS A 96 -4.31 -3.44 27.31
N LYS A 97 -5.57 -3.85 27.09
CA LYS A 97 -5.85 -5.18 26.56
C LYS A 97 -5.38 -5.27 25.10
N ALA A 98 -4.37 -6.10 24.85
CA ALA A 98 -3.87 -6.40 23.51
C ALA A 98 -4.55 -7.66 22.97
N LEU A 99 -5.30 -7.52 21.87
CA LEU A 99 -5.90 -8.64 21.16
C LEU A 99 -5.00 -9.08 20.01
N GLN A 100 -5.11 -10.34 19.61
CA GLN A 100 -4.40 -10.90 18.45
C GLN A 100 -2.87 -10.99 18.59
N LEU A 101 -2.27 -10.68 19.74
CA LEU A 101 -0.85 -10.92 19.97
C LEU A 101 -0.59 -12.42 20.21
N PRO A 102 0.53 -12.96 19.71
CA PRO A 102 0.96 -14.32 20.04
C PRO A 102 1.56 -14.38 21.45
N GLU A 103 1.49 -15.56 22.05
CA GLU A 103 2.27 -15.88 23.26
C GLU A 103 3.55 -16.58 22.83
N TYR A 104 4.69 -16.00 23.16
CA TYR A 104 6.01 -16.58 22.84
C TYR A 104 6.47 -17.52 23.96
N PRO A 105 7.10 -18.66 23.64
CA PRO A 105 7.55 -19.62 24.64
C PRO A 105 8.63 -19.06 25.60
N SER A 106 9.48 -18.12 25.15
CA SER A 106 10.52 -17.49 25.94
C SER A 106 10.42 -15.97 25.85
N GLN A 107 10.17 -15.33 27.00
CA GLN A 107 10.20 -13.87 27.10
C GLN A 107 11.63 -13.32 26.92
N GLU A 108 12.65 -14.02 27.40
CA GLU A 108 14.06 -13.62 27.26
C GLU A 108 14.48 -13.59 25.79
N GLN A 109 14.06 -14.59 25.00
CA GLN A 109 14.33 -14.61 23.56
C GLN A 109 13.60 -13.47 22.86
N LEU A 110 12.34 -13.23 23.21
CA LEU A 110 11.57 -12.11 22.68
C LEU A 110 12.27 -10.78 22.96
N ASP A 111 12.67 -10.52 24.21
CA ASP A 111 13.34 -9.29 24.61
C ASP A 111 14.68 -9.09 23.88
N SER A 112 15.44 -10.16 23.66
CA SER A 112 16.68 -10.13 22.88
C SER A 112 16.44 -9.73 21.42
N VAL A 113 15.42 -10.30 20.79
CA VAL A 113 15.03 -9.98 19.42
C VAL A 113 14.55 -8.54 19.30
N LEU A 114 13.70 -8.07 20.22
CA LEU A 114 13.20 -6.70 20.22
C LEU A 114 14.34 -5.69 20.38
N LYS A 115 15.29 -5.94 21.28
CA LYS A 115 16.49 -5.12 21.45
C LYS A 115 17.36 -5.07 20.18
N THR A 116 17.44 -6.18 19.45
CA THR A 116 18.14 -6.24 18.16
C THR A 116 17.45 -5.36 17.12
N LEU A 117 16.12 -5.43 17.03
CA LEU A 117 15.31 -4.60 16.12
C LEU A 117 15.38 -3.11 16.45
N GLU A 118 15.42 -2.75 17.75
CA GLU A 118 15.60 -1.36 18.19
C GLU A 118 16.93 -0.78 17.72
N ALA A 119 17.97 -1.60 17.61
CA ALA A 119 19.29 -1.18 17.12
C ALA A 119 19.38 -1.12 15.59
N PHE A 120 18.42 -1.69 14.86
CA PHE A 120 18.44 -1.70 13.40
C PHE A 120 18.03 -0.33 12.84
N PRO A 121 18.48 0.02 11.61
CA PRO A 121 18.03 1.20 10.91
C PRO A 121 16.50 1.20 10.70
N PRO A 122 15.83 2.36 10.67
CA PRO A 122 14.43 2.41 10.32
C PRO A 122 14.22 1.95 8.86
N ILE A 123 13.10 1.28 8.57
CA ILE A 123 12.76 0.86 7.21
C ILE A 123 12.32 2.08 6.38
N VAL A 124 11.51 2.97 6.99
CA VAL A 124 11.06 4.22 6.38
C VAL A 124 11.45 5.43 7.22
N PHE A 125 11.41 6.62 6.64
CA PHE A 125 11.68 7.88 7.35
C PHE A 125 10.41 8.70 7.55
N ALA A 126 10.37 9.46 8.64
CA ALA A 126 9.26 10.35 8.97
C ALA A 126 8.89 11.32 7.85
N GLY A 127 9.88 11.83 7.09
CA GLY A 127 9.66 12.70 5.94
C GLY A 127 8.83 12.05 4.83
N GLU A 128 9.06 10.77 4.55
CA GLU A 128 8.29 10.01 3.56
C GLU A 128 6.84 9.81 4.03
N ALA A 129 6.62 9.54 5.33
CA ALA A 129 5.28 9.42 5.90
C ALA A 129 4.52 10.76 5.88
N ARG A 130 5.19 11.88 6.13
CA ARG A 130 4.60 13.23 5.97
C ARG A 130 4.19 13.51 4.53
N SER A 131 5.05 13.19 3.57
CA SER A 131 4.72 13.33 2.15
C SER A 131 3.49 12.52 1.77
N LEU A 132 3.37 11.29 2.26
CA LEU A 132 2.16 10.48 2.04
C LEU A 132 0.92 11.12 2.68
N GLU A 133 1.04 11.68 3.90
CA GLU A 133 -0.08 12.35 4.57
C GLU A 133 -0.61 13.54 3.75
N GLU A 134 0.27 14.33 3.15
CA GLU A 134 -0.10 15.44 2.24
C GLU A 134 -0.87 14.92 1.02
N ARG A 135 -0.40 13.83 0.39
CA ARG A 135 -1.11 13.21 -0.74
C ARG A 135 -2.48 12.65 -0.34
N LEU A 136 -2.58 12.03 0.84
CA LEU A 136 -3.86 11.52 1.34
C LEU A 136 -4.84 12.64 1.69
N ALA A 137 -4.36 13.82 2.08
CA ALA A 137 -5.20 15.01 2.25
C ALA A 137 -5.85 15.41 0.91
N GLU A 138 -5.12 15.37 -0.20
CA GLU A 138 -5.69 15.60 -1.54
C GLU A 138 -6.78 14.58 -1.88
N ALA A 139 -6.58 13.30 -1.53
CA ALA A 139 -7.60 12.26 -1.73
C ALA A 139 -8.86 12.50 -0.87
N ALA A 140 -8.71 13.01 0.35
CA ALA A 140 -9.84 13.37 1.21
C ALA A 140 -10.69 14.51 0.62
N MET A 141 -10.05 15.41 -0.13
CA MET A 141 -10.70 16.54 -0.81
C MET A 141 -11.20 16.19 -2.23
N GLY A 142 -11.00 14.97 -2.71
CA GLY A 142 -11.41 14.53 -4.04
C GLY A 142 -10.47 14.94 -5.18
N ASN A 143 -9.27 15.46 -4.87
CA ASN A 143 -8.27 15.91 -5.84
C ASN A 143 -7.29 14.81 -6.25
N ALA A 144 -7.29 13.67 -5.56
CA ALA A 144 -6.47 12.50 -5.85
C ALA A 144 -7.24 11.22 -5.50
N PHE A 145 -6.73 10.06 -5.96
CA PHE A 145 -7.32 8.75 -5.67
C PHE A 145 -6.25 7.79 -5.12
N LEU A 146 -6.54 7.14 -3.99
CA LEU A 146 -5.65 6.16 -3.38
C LEU A 146 -5.82 4.78 -4.03
N LEU A 147 -4.75 4.24 -4.59
CA LEU A 147 -4.60 2.83 -4.94
C LEU A 147 -3.70 2.16 -3.91
N GLN A 148 -4.31 1.48 -2.94
CA GLN A 148 -3.61 0.67 -1.95
C GLN A 148 -3.79 -0.82 -2.31
N GLY A 149 -2.71 -1.52 -2.63
CA GLY A 149 -2.80 -2.89 -3.12
C GLY A 149 -1.53 -3.70 -2.89
N GLY A 150 -1.67 -5.03 -2.89
CA GLY A 150 -0.59 -5.99 -2.70
C GLY A 150 -1.04 -7.21 -1.91
N ASP A 151 -0.13 -7.88 -1.23
CA ASP A 151 -0.40 -9.16 -0.60
C ASP A 151 -1.46 -9.11 0.51
N CYS A 152 -2.13 -10.26 0.66
CA CYS A 152 -2.95 -10.54 1.83
C CYS A 152 -2.08 -10.66 3.09
N ALA A 153 -1.06 -11.51 3.03
CA ALA A 153 0.06 -11.59 3.94
C ALA A 153 1.28 -12.05 3.13
N GLU A 154 2.37 -11.30 3.24
CA GLU A 154 3.63 -11.67 2.60
C GLU A 154 4.16 -12.98 3.19
N SER A 155 4.79 -13.79 2.34
CA SER A 155 5.40 -15.06 2.73
C SER A 155 6.91 -15.04 2.53
N PHE A 156 7.63 -15.63 3.49
CA PHE A 156 9.07 -15.86 3.34
C PHE A 156 9.43 -16.75 2.15
N LYS A 157 8.49 -17.58 1.69
CA LYS A 157 8.66 -18.46 0.54
C LYS A 157 8.50 -17.73 -0.79
N GLU A 158 7.65 -16.70 -0.82
CA GLU A 158 7.38 -15.90 -2.02
C GLU A 158 8.32 -14.69 -2.17
N PHE A 159 9.25 -14.49 -1.23
CA PHE A 159 10.23 -13.42 -1.28
C PHE A 159 11.20 -13.63 -2.46
N HIS A 160 10.87 -13.00 -3.58
CA HIS A 160 11.63 -13.07 -4.83
C HIS A 160 11.53 -11.77 -5.60
N ALA A 161 12.64 -11.34 -6.22
CA ALA A 161 12.71 -10.07 -6.95
C ALA A 161 11.65 -9.94 -8.07
N ASN A 162 11.36 -11.05 -8.77
CA ASN A 162 10.31 -11.04 -9.81
C ASN A 162 8.92 -10.81 -9.23
N ASN A 163 8.57 -11.43 -8.10
CA ASN A 163 7.27 -11.26 -7.46
C ASN A 163 7.07 -9.79 -7.00
N ILE A 164 8.11 -9.20 -6.40
CA ILE A 164 8.11 -7.79 -6.00
C ILE A 164 7.96 -6.88 -7.22
N ARG A 165 8.75 -7.13 -8.28
CA ARG A 165 8.68 -6.39 -9.54
C ARG A 165 7.29 -6.47 -10.17
N ASP A 166 6.72 -7.66 -10.28
CA ASP A 166 5.46 -7.88 -11.00
C ASP A 166 4.27 -7.30 -10.22
N THR A 167 4.30 -7.35 -8.88
CA THR A 167 3.32 -6.63 -8.05
C THR A 167 3.44 -5.11 -8.21
N PHE A 168 4.66 -4.58 -8.28
CA PHE A 168 4.88 -3.16 -8.56
C PHE A 168 4.41 -2.77 -9.98
N ARG A 169 4.69 -3.61 -10.99
CA ARG A 169 4.24 -3.39 -12.39
C ARG A 169 2.72 -3.28 -12.48
N ILE A 170 1.99 -4.22 -11.89
CA ILE A 170 0.52 -4.18 -11.97
C ILE A 170 -0.04 -2.94 -11.24
N LEU A 171 0.55 -2.50 -10.13
CA LEU A 171 0.17 -1.25 -9.48
C LEU A 171 0.43 -0.03 -10.37
N LEU A 172 1.54 -0.01 -11.13
CA LEU A 172 1.81 1.03 -12.13
C LEU A 172 0.76 1.00 -13.25
N GLN A 173 0.47 -0.17 -13.84
CA GLN A 173 -0.54 -0.31 -14.89
C GLN A 173 -1.91 0.19 -14.43
N MET A 174 -2.37 -0.29 -13.25
CA MET A 174 -3.65 0.16 -12.66
C MET A 174 -3.65 1.68 -12.45
N SER A 175 -2.56 2.25 -11.94
CA SER A 175 -2.48 3.69 -11.70
C SER A 175 -2.58 4.51 -12.99
N VAL A 176 -1.94 4.07 -14.09
CA VAL A 176 -2.04 4.73 -15.40
C VAL A 176 -3.47 4.68 -15.93
N VAL A 177 -4.13 3.51 -15.85
CA VAL A 177 -5.53 3.37 -16.25
C VAL A 177 -6.44 4.32 -15.47
N MET A 178 -6.26 4.40 -14.15
CA MET A 178 -7.07 5.28 -13.30
C MET A 178 -6.75 6.78 -13.53
N MET A 179 -5.46 7.15 -13.67
CA MET A 179 -5.06 8.52 -13.99
C MET A 179 -5.65 8.98 -15.32
N PHE A 180 -5.58 8.13 -16.34
CA PHE A 180 -6.13 8.45 -17.66
C PHE A 180 -7.65 8.62 -17.63
N GLY A 181 -8.36 7.73 -16.93
CA GLY A 181 -9.83 7.81 -16.79
C GLY A 181 -10.30 8.94 -15.90
N GLY A 182 -9.68 9.07 -14.71
CA GLY A 182 -10.05 10.06 -13.70
C GLY A 182 -9.51 11.46 -13.98
N GLN A 183 -8.42 11.57 -14.75
CA GLN A 183 -7.63 12.81 -14.93
C GLN A 183 -7.28 13.47 -13.59
N MET A 184 -6.87 12.64 -12.65
CA MET A 184 -6.41 13.06 -11.32
C MET A 184 -5.19 12.23 -10.91
N PRO A 185 -4.34 12.71 -10.00
CA PRO A 185 -3.23 11.94 -9.45
C PRO A 185 -3.71 10.66 -8.76
N VAL A 186 -2.93 9.57 -8.91
CA VAL A 186 -3.15 8.31 -8.19
C VAL A 186 -2.00 8.09 -7.21
N ILE A 187 -2.35 7.99 -5.92
CA ILE A 187 -1.44 7.73 -4.81
C ILE A 187 -1.24 6.22 -4.73
N LYS A 188 -0.01 5.75 -4.89
CA LYS A 188 0.32 4.32 -4.93
C LYS A 188 0.89 3.87 -3.59
N VAL A 189 0.16 3.01 -2.86
CA VAL A 189 0.57 2.47 -1.58
C VAL A 189 0.56 0.94 -1.63
N GLY A 190 1.72 0.32 -1.47
CA GLY A 190 1.85 -1.12 -1.46
C GLY A 190 1.43 -1.73 -0.12
N ARG A 191 0.66 -2.81 -0.15
CA ARG A 191 0.48 -3.75 0.96
C ARG A 191 1.63 -4.76 0.88
N MET A 192 2.82 -4.31 1.16
CA MET A 192 4.08 -5.06 1.03
C MET A 192 5.21 -4.37 1.80
N ALA A 193 6.33 -5.04 1.96
CA ALA A 193 7.45 -4.62 2.78
C ALA A 193 7.07 -4.47 4.27
N GLY A 194 6.34 -5.46 4.80
CA GLY A 194 5.92 -5.50 6.21
C GLY A 194 4.58 -6.19 6.48
N GLN A 195 3.78 -6.51 5.46
CA GLN A 195 2.47 -7.15 5.63
C GLN A 195 2.60 -8.66 5.88
N PHE A 196 3.32 -9.08 6.94
CA PHE A 196 3.50 -10.48 7.30
C PHE A 196 2.46 -10.99 8.31
N ALA A 197 2.09 -10.16 9.30
CA ALA A 197 1.17 -10.56 10.36
C ALA A 197 -0.28 -10.65 9.86
N LYS A 198 -1.01 -11.66 10.34
CA LYS A 198 -2.42 -11.88 9.99
C LYS A 198 -3.28 -12.08 11.23
N PRO A 199 -4.36 -11.27 11.41
CA PRO A 199 -5.32 -11.53 12.47
C PRO A 199 -6.17 -12.76 12.15
N ARG A 200 -6.48 -13.55 13.16
CA ARG A 200 -7.29 -14.78 13.01
C ARG A 200 -8.59 -14.67 13.80
N SER A 201 -9.69 -15.08 13.17
CA SER A 201 -10.99 -15.18 13.86
C SER A 201 -11.02 -16.36 14.82
N ASP A 202 -10.37 -17.46 14.42
CA ASP A 202 -10.27 -18.69 15.20
C ASP A 202 -8.80 -18.86 15.66
N PRO A 203 -8.54 -19.06 16.95
CA PRO A 203 -7.20 -19.30 17.45
C PRO A 203 -6.61 -20.65 17.02
N PHE A 204 -7.42 -21.55 16.52
CA PHE A 204 -7.02 -22.88 16.08
C PHE A 204 -7.49 -23.18 14.65
N GLU A 205 -6.75 -24.03 13.97
CA GLU A 205 -7.11 -24.65 12.70
C GLU A 205 -7.23 -26.17 12.90
N GLU A 206 -8.23 -26.80 12.25
CA GLU A 206 -8.43 -28.23 12.31
C GLU A 206 -8.34 -28.82 10.90
N LYS A 207 -7.54 -29.87 10.76
CA LYS A 207 -7.38 -30.64 9.53
C LYS A 207 -7.21 -32.11 9.87
N ASP A 208 -8.00 -32.97 9.22
CA ASP A 208 -7.95 -34.42 9.38
C ASP A 208 -8.05 -34.88 10.84
N GLY A 209 -8.87 -34.19 11.66
CA GLY A 209 -9.07 -34.45 13.08
C GLY A 209 -7.94 -33.98 14.00
N VAL A 210 -6.88 -33.36 13.46
CA VAL A 210 -5.80 -32.73 14.23
C VAL A 210 -6.08 -31.24 14.37
N LYS A 211 -6.00 -30.74 15.61
CA LYS A 211 -6.21 -29.32 15.95
C LYS A 211 -4.90 -28.67 16.36
N LEU A 212 -4.46 -27.66 15.60
CA LEU A 212 -3.24 -26.91 15.86
C LEU A 212 -3.52 -25.40 15.96
N PRO A 213 -2.62 -24.60 16.60
CA PRO A 213 -2.71 -23.16 16.57
C PRO A 213 -2.78 -22.64 15.14
N SER A 214 -3.57 -21.59 14.92
CA SER A 214 -3.72 -20.99 13.59
C SER A 214 -2.39 -20.38 13.11
N TYR A 215 -2.14 -20.46 11.79
CA TYR A 215 -1.09 -19.69 11.15
C TYR A 215 -1.42 -18.20 11.27
N ARG A 216 -0.49 -17.41 11.83
CA ARG A 216 -0.66 -15.97 12.14
C ARG A 216 0.22 -15.06 11.29
N GLY A 217 0.84 -15.62 10.24
CA GLY A 217 1.78 -14.91 9.39
C GLY A 217 3.23 -15.27 9.67
N ASP A 218 4.07 -15.11 8.65
CA ASP A 218 5.45 -15.61 8.69
C ASP A 218 6.35 -14.91 9.71
N ASN A 219 6.00 -13.72 10.15
CA ASN A 219 6.72 -13.04 11.25
C ASN A 219 6.32 -13.53 12.65
N VAL A 220 5.37 -14.46 12.75
CA VAL A 220 4.90 -15.05 14.01
C VAL A 220 5.22 -16.54 14.07
N ASN A 221 4.72 -17.33 13.09
CA ASN A 221 4.87 -18.78 13.05
C ASN A 221 4.89 -19.31 11.61
N GLY A 222 5.16 -20.61 11.44
CA GLY A 222 5.19 -21.25 10.11
C GLY A 222 3.82 -21.63 9.59
N ASP A 223 3.70 -21.71 8.26
CA ASP A 223 2.48 -22.08 7.54
C ASP A 223 2.23 -23.61 7.50
N ALA A 224 3.29 -24.44 7.66
CA ALA A 224 3.14 -25.89 7.68
C ALA A 224 2.18 -26.34 8.79
N PHE A 225 1.29 -27.30 8.48
CA PHE A 225 0.36 -27.83 9.44
C PHE A 225 1.03 -28.89 10.31
N GLU A 226 2.00 -28.46 11.12
CA GLU A 226 2.84 -29.25 12.02
C GLU A 226 2.97 -28.51 13.36
N GLU A 227 2.99 -29.23 14.47
CA GLU A 227 3.04 -28.64 15.81
C GLU A 227 4.21 -27.68 15.98
N LYS A 228 5.43 -28.10 15.60
CA LYS A 228 6.63 -27.26 15.69
C LYS A 228 6.55 -25.99 14.86
N ALA A 229 5.96 -26.06 13.68
CA ALA A 229 5.83 -24.91 12.79
C ALA A 229 4.83 -23.87 13.34
N ARG A 230 3.85 -24.31 14.13
CA ARG A 230 2.79 -23.44 14.68
C ARG A 230 3.16 -22.77 16.00
N ILE A 231 4.28 -23.12 16.61
CA ILE A 231 4.81 -22.42 17.79
C ILE A 231 5.31 -21.03 17.37
N PRO A 232 4.86 -19.93 18.03
CA PRO A 232 5.40 -18.61 17.77
C PRO A 232 6.90 -18.52 18.06
N ASP A 233 7.66 -17.94 17.12
CA ASP A 233 9.10 -17.79 17.17
C ASP A 233 9.50 -16.33 16.95
N PRO A 234 10.07 -15.62 17.94
CA PRO A 234 10.41 -14.21 17.82
C PRO A 234 11.53 -13.92 16.79
N GLU A 235 12.44 -14.87 16.50
CA GLU A 235 13.48 -14.70 15.48
C GLU A 235 12.90 -14.42 14.08
N ARG A 236 11.69 -14.85 13.83
CA ARG A 236 10.99 -14.60 12.57
C ARG A 236 10.73 -13.10 12.32
N MET A 237 10.67 -12.28 13.37
CA MET A 237 10.57 -10.82 13.25
C MET A 237 11.83 -10.21 12.63
N ILE A 238 13.03 -10.71 12.96
CA ILE A 238 14.29 -10.27 12.35
C ILE A 238 14.29 -10.59 10.85
N ARG A 239 13.86 -11.79 10.48
CA ARG A 239 13.74 -12.18 9.08
C ARG A 239 12.72 -11.31 8.33
N ALA A 240 11.57 -11.03 8.94
CA ALA A 240 10.56 -10.15 8.36
C ALA A 240 11.11 -8.74 8.13
N TYR A 241 11.83 -8.17 9.11
CA TYR A 241 12.52 -6.89 8.96
C TYR A 241 13.51 -6.90 7.78
N CYS A 242 14.39 -7.91 7.69
CA CYS A 242 15.36 -8.00 6.60
C CYS A 242 14.70 -8.07 5.22
N GLN A 243 13.64 -8.86 5.08
CA GLN A 243 12.90 -8.97 3.83
C GLN A 243 12.13 -7.69 3.51
N SER A 244 11.53 -7.03 4.51
CA SER A 244 10.86 -5.72 4.34
C SER A 244 11.83 -4.66 3.86
N ALA A 245 13.01 -4.55 4.48
CA ALA A 245 14.05 -3.61 4.09
C ALA A 245 14.56 -3.86 2.67
N ALA A 246 14.79 -5.12 2.30
CA ALA A 246 15.23 -5.50 0.96
C ALA A 246 14.13 -5.23 -0.08
N THR A 247 12.86 -5.55 0.22
CA THR A 247 11.72 -5.25 -0.64
C THR A 247 11.60 -3.75 -0.88
N LEU A 248 11.64 -2.94 0.18
CA LEU A 248 11.52 -1.49 0.05
C LEU A 248 12.70 -0.87 -0.71
N ASN A 249 13.92 -1.36 -0.50
CA ASN A 249 15.09 -0.94 -1.27
C ASN A 249 14.89 -1.20 -2.78
N LEU A 250 14.37 -2.36 -3.16
CA LEU A 250 14.08 -2.69 -4.55
C LEU A 250 12.95 -1.82 -5.12
N LEU A 251 11.91 -1.56 -4.35
CA LEU A 251 10.81 -0.66 -4.75
C LEU A 251 11.29 0.77 -4.98
N ARG A 252 12.15 1.30 -4.10
CA ARG A 252 12.77 2.63 -4.29
C ARG A 252 13.62 2.66 -5.56
N ALA A 253 14.41 1.60 -5.82
CA ALA A 253 15.18 1.50 -7.05
C ALA A 253 14.28 1.48 -8.30
N PHE A 254 13.16 0.78 -8.28
CA PHE A 254 12.19 0.79 -9.37
C PHE A 254 11.52 2.17 -9.55
N ALA A 255 11.12 2.80 -8.44
CA ALA A 255 10.41 4.06 -8.46
C ALA A 255 11.28 5.23 -8.95
N THR A 256 12.59 5.22 -8.66
CA THR A 256 13.50 6.35 -8.97
C THR A 256 14.56 6.01 -10.01
N GLY A 257 14.83 4.73 -10.28
CA GLY A 257 15.89 4.26 -11.21
C GLY A 257 15.46 4.18 -12.67
N GLY A 258 14.35 4.78 -13.08
CA GLY A 258 13.87 4.83 -14.46
C GLY A 258 13.02 3.64 -14.89
N TYR A 259 12.81 2.62 -14.05
CA TYR A 259 11.87 1.53 -14.34
C TYR A 259 10.42 2.01 -14.42
N ALA A 260 10.04 2.95 -13.55
CA ALA A 260 8.73 3.57 -13.51
C ALA A 260 8.58 4.79 -14.44
N ALA A 261 9.53 5.01 -15.35
CA ALA A 261 9.46 6.11 -16.32
C ALA A 261 8.26 5.95 -17.25
N MET A 262 7.50 7.02 -17.47
CA MET A 262 6.29 7.01 -18.30
C MET A 262 6.57 6.58 -19.75
N GLN A 263 7.78 6.79 -20.25
CA GLN A 263 8.24 6.29 -21.57
C GLN A 263 8.29 4.76 -21.66
N ARG A 264 8.17 4.06 -20.53
CA ARG A 264 8.12 2.60 -20.46
C ARG A 264 6.72 2.03 -20.25
N VAL A 265 5.69 2.88 -20.32
CA VAL A 265 4.30 2.48 -20.06
C VAL A 265 3.86 1.26 -20.87
N THR A 266 4.28 1.17 -22.14
CA THR A 266 4.00 0.03 -23.02
C THR A 266 4.73 -1.26 -22.60
N GLN A 267 5.86 -1.14 -21.88
CA GLN A 267 6.67 -2.29 -21.45
C GLN A 267 6.20 -2.89 -20.11
N TRP A 268 5.20 -2.28 -19.45
CA TRP A 268 4.72 -2.79 -18.15
C TRP A 268 3.73 -3.94 -18.27
N ASN A 269 3.28 -4.28 -19.48
CA ASN A 269 2.38 -5.41 -19.64
C ASN A 269 3.06 -6.72 -19.19
N LEU A 270 2.31 -7.57 -18.47
CA LEU A 270 2.82 -8.85 -17.99
C LEU A 270 2.61 -9.92 -19.06
N ASP A 271 3.57 -10.82 -19.24
CA ASP A 271 3.58 -11.83 -20.29
C ASP A 271 2.29 -12.66 -20.33
N PHE A 272 1.74 -13.04 -19.16
CA PHE A 272 0.50 -13.83 -19.10
C PHE A 272 -0.78 -13.00 -19.30
N THR A 273 -0.71 -11.68 -19.32
CA THR A 273 -1.81 -10.76 -19.71
C THR A 273 -1.68 -10.36 -21.17
N GLU A 274 -0.58 -10.59 -21.80
CA GLU A 274 -0.37 -10.41 -23.23
C GLU A 274 -1.40 -11.25 -24.01
N HIS A 275 -2.02 -10.68 -25.02
CA HIS A 275 -3.13 -11.29 -25.78
C HIS A 275 -4.41 -11.57 -24.95
N SER A 276 -4.59 -10.90 -23.81
CA SER A 276 -5.87 -10.85 -23.11
C SER A 276 -6.63 -9.56 -23.44
N GLU A 277 -7.96 -9.58 -23.38
CA GLU A 277 -8.78 -8.37 -23.60
C GLU A 277 -8.30 -7.18 -22.75
N GLN A 278 -7.92 -7.42 -21.48
CA GLN A 278 -7.43 -6.37 -20.60
C GLN A 278 -6.03 -5.92 -20.96
N GLY A 279 -5.18 -6.83 -21.37
CA GLY A 279 -3.84 -6.52 -21.86
C GLY A 279 -3.90 -5.69 -23.13
N ASP A 280 -4.77 -6.06 -24.10
CA ASP A 280 -4.98 -5.32 -25.34
C ASP A 280 -5.52 -3.92 -25.07
N ARG A 281 -6.54 -3.79 -24.21
CA ARG A 281 -7.08 -2.49 -23.78
C ARG A 281 -6.02 -1.64 -23.05
N TYR A 282 -5.16 -2.26 -22.26
CA TYR A 282 -4.05 -1.55 -21.63
C TYR A 282 -3.05 -1.04 -22.67
N LEU A 283 -2.66 -1.87 -23.65
CA LEU A 283 -1.73 -1.46 -24.72
C LEU A 283 -2.29 -0.32 -25.56
N GLU A 284 -3.58 -0.37 -25.92
CA GLU A 284 -4.24 0.75 -26.62
C GLU A 284 -4.14 2.04 -25.80
N LEU A 285 -4.42 1.98 -24.49
CA LEU A 285 -4.28 3.12 -23.61
C LEU A 285 -2.82 3.58 -23.49
N ALA A 286 -1.87 2.66 -23.39
CA ALA A 286 -0.45 2.95 -23.30
C ALA A 286 0.07 3.66 -24.55
N HIS A 287 -0.38 3.27 -25.76
CA HIS A 287 -0.05 3.98 -26.99
C HIS A 287 -0.60 5.43 -27.00
N ARG A 288 -1.82 5.65 -26.51
CA ARG A 288 -2.36 7.00 -26.37
C ARG A 288 -1.60 7.86 -25.36
N VAL A 289 -1.08 7.25 -24.29
CA VAL A 289 -0.18 7.94 -23.35
C VAL A 289 1.13 8.28 -24.04
N ASP A 290 1.69 7.38 -24.84
CA ASP A 290 2.94 7.59 -25.58
C ASP A 290 2.80 8.74 -26.61
N GLU A 291 1.69 8.81 -27.32
CA GLU A 291 1.35 9.95 -28.20
C GLU A 291 1.28 11.27 -27.43
N ALA A 292 0.63 11.27 -26.25
CA ALA A 292 0.56 12.46 -25.40
C ALA A 292 1.93 12.89 -24.88
N LEU A 293 2.80 11.93 -24.53
CA LEU A 293 4.20 12.22 -24.14
C LEU A 293 5.01 12.79 -25.30
N GLY A 294 4.78 12.31 -26.54
CA GLY A 294 5.35 12.88 -27.75
C GLY A 294 4.96 14.35 -27.97
N PHE A 295 3.68 14.65 -27.79
CA PHE A 295 3.18 16.03 -27.82
C PHE A 295 3.81 16.92 -26.73
N MET A 296 3.88 16.45 -25.48
CA MET A 296 4.51 17.17 -24.37
C MET A 296 6.00 17.44 -24.63
N ALA A 297 6.71 16.46 -25.19
CA ALA A 297 8.12 16.61 -25.56
C ALA A 297 8.30 17.67 -26.65
N ALA A 298 7.42 17.70 -27.65
CA ALA A 298 7.41 18.74 -28.69
C ALA A 298 7.11 20.14 -28.10
N ALA A 299 6.31 20.22 -27.03
CA ALA A 299 6.02 21.45 -26.29
C ALA A 299 7.13 21.84 -25.28
N GLY A 300 8.24 21.08 -25.21
CA GLY A 300 9.41 21.37 -24.36
C GLY A 300 9.49 20.59 -23.05
N LEU A 301 8.48 19.79 -22.67
CA LEU A 301 8.54 18.90 -21.53
C LEU A 301 9.07 17.53 -21.96
N THR A 302 10.38 17.42 -21.99
CA THR A 302 11.06 16.20 -22.47
C THR A 302 11.06 15.09 -21.42
N GLY A 303 11.32 13.85 -21.85
CA GLY A 303 11.47 12.68 -20.98
C GLY A 303 12.59 12.78 -19.94
N ASP A 304 13.46 13.80 -20.02
CA ASP A 304 14.51 14.03 -19.03
C ASP A 304 14.01 14.74 -17.76
N HIS A 305 12.80 15.30 -17.80
CA HIS A 305 12.22 15.94 -16.63
C HIS A 305 11.99 14.92 -15.50
N PRO A 306 12.36 15.19 -14.23
CA PRO A 306 12.24 14.24 -13.12
C PRO A 306 10.83 13.63 -12.97
N VAL A 307 9.78 14.41 -13.17
CA VAL A 307 8.38 13.97 -13.11
C VAL A 307 8.07 12.84 -14.11
N MET A 308 8.82 12.77 -15.23
CA MET A 308 8.65 11.73 -16.26
C MET A 308 9.43 10.45 -15.97
N LYS A 309 10.45 10.50 -15.11
CA LYS A 309 11.37 9.40 -14.83
C LYS A 309 11.08 8.68 -13.53
N THR A 310 10.44 9.34 -12.59
CA THR A 310 10.23 8.83 -11.25
C THR A 310 8.75 8.75 -10.90
N THR A 311 8.41 7.92 -9.94
CA THR A 311 7.08 7.88 -9.33
C THR A 311 7.20 7.85 -7.82
N GLU A 312 6.23 8.45 -7.13
CA GLU A 312 6.06 8.27 -5.70
C GLU A 312 5.44 6.89 -5.44
N PHE A 313 5.98 6.20 -4.44
CA PHE A 313 5.48 4.90 -4.00
C PHE A 313 5.74 4.72 -2.51
N TRP A 314 4.71 4.31 -1.77
CA TRP A 314 4.76 4.09 -0.34
C TRP A 314 4.33 2.67 0.01
N THR A 315 4.59 2.26 1.24
CA THR A 315 4.23 0.94 1.76
C THR A 315 3.36 1.06 3.00
N SER A 316 2.59 0.00 3.26
CA SER A 316 1.65 -0.06 4.37
C SER A 316 1.42 -1.49 4.83
N HIS A 317 1.09 -1.66 6.12
CA HIS A 317 0.63 -2.93 6.67
C HIS A 317 -0.30 -2.75 7.88
N GLU A 318 -0.93 -3.85 8.31
CA GLU A 318 -1.72 -3.88 9.54
C GLU A 318 -0.80 -3.75 10.76
N CYS A 319 -1.02 -2.73 11.58
CA CYS A 319 -0.36 -2.59 12.87
C CYS A 319 -0.89 -3.65 13.82
N LEU A 320 -0.37 -4.87 13.73
CA LEU A 320 -0.88 -6.03 14.47
C LEU A 320 0.08 -6.50 15.57
N LEU A 321 1.37 -6.59 15.27
CA LEU A 321 2.39 -7.14 16.18
C LEU A 321 3.07 -6.01 16.97
N LEU A 322 2.38 -5.47 17.98
CA LEU A 322 2.80 -4.27 18.71
C LEU A 322 4.25 -4.29 19.24
N PRO A 323 4.81 -5.42 19.72
CA PRO A 323 6.22 -5.44 20.09
C PRO A 323 7.16 -5.11 18.93
N TYR A 324 6.86 -5.63 17.72
CA TYR A 324 7.63 -5.34 16.50
C TYR A 324 7.50 -3.85 16.11
N GLU A 325 6.29 -3.32 16.09
CA GLU A 325 6.02 -1.92 15.73
C GLU A 325 6.68 -0.96 16.72
N GLN A 326 6.60 -1.25 18.02
CA GLN A 326 7.29 -0.47 19.05
C GLN A 326 8.81 -0.44 18.81
N SER A 327 9.42 -1.59 18.49
CA SER A 327 10.87 -1.69 18.28
C SER A 327 11.37 -0.89 17.08
N LEU A 328 10.51 -0.60 16.11
CA LEU A 328 10.83 0.19 14.91
C LEU A 328 10.34 1.64 15.01
N THR A 329 9.68 2.03 16.10
CA THR A 329 9.21 3.40 16.32
C THR A 329 10.37 4.31 16.73
N ARG A 330 10.48 5.47 16.09
CA ARG A 330 11.56 6.45 16.30
C ARG A 330 10.99 7.84 16.56
N LEU A 331 11.69 8.60 17.41
CA LEU A 331 11.45 10.03 17.56
C LEU A 331 12.10 10.76 16.38
N ASP A 332 11.29 11.48 15.60
CA ASP A 332 11.78 12.31 14.51
C ASP A 332 12.38 13.61 15.06
N SER A 333 13.66 13.84 14.82
CA SER A 333 14.37 15.02 15.31
C SER A 333 13.88 16.34 14.70
N THR A 334 13.23 16.28 13.53
CA THR A 334 12.72 17.46 12.84
C THR A 334 11.40 17.96 13.43
N SER A 335 10.48 17.05 13.72
CA SER A 335 9.13 17.38 14.20
C SER A 335 8.96 17.20 15.72
N GLY A 336 9.82 16.44 16.38
CA GLY A 336 9.67 16.04 17.77
C GLY A 336 8.52 15.04 18.01
N LEU A 337 8.00 14.40 16.94
CA LEU A 337 6.94 13.41 16.99
C LEU A 337 7.48 12.00 16.80
N TYR A 338 6.78 11.01 17.34
CA TYR A 338 7.11 9.61 17.12
C TYR A 338 6.50 9.12 15.80
N TYR A 339 7.28 8.39 15.04
CA TYR A 339 6.85 7.68 13.83
C TYR A 339 7.18 6.19 13.98
N ASP A 340 6.20 5.36 13.68
CA ASP A 340 6.47 3.95 13.44
C ASP A 340 7.14 3.82 12.07
N CYS A 341 8.43 3.52 12.10
CA CYS A 341 9.26 3.46 10.90
C CYS A 341 9.30 2.06 10.27
N SER A 342 8.36 1.19 10.61
CA SER A 342 8.14 -0.11 9.96
C SER A 342 7.50 0.03 8.58
N ALA A 343 6.63 1.04 8.37
CA ALA A 343 6.00 1.41 7.11
C ALA A 343 5.61 2.90 7.08
N HIS A 344 5.25 3.40 5.89
CA HIS A 344 4.79 4.79 5.74
C HIS A 344 3.39 5.00 6.32
N MET A 345 2.49 4.02 6.12
CA MET A 345 1.11 4.02 6.59
C MET A 345 0.81 2.72 7.32
N LEU A 346 0.09 2.81 8.42
CA LEU A 346 -0.37 1.67 9.21
C LEU A 346 -1.89 1.66 9.26
N TRP A 347 -2.53 0.48 9.45
CA TRP A 347 -3.94 0.45 9.75
C TRP A 347 -4.25 -0.40 10.97
N VAL A 348 -5.28 0.01 11.73
CA VAL A 348 -5.87 -0.82 12.75
C VAL A 348 -6.95 -1.72 12.13
N GLY A 349 -6.88 -3.01 12.47
CA GLY A 349 -7.79 -4.02 11.95
C GLY A 349 -9.15 -4.01 12.64
N GLU A 350 -10.16 -4.65 12.02
CA GLU A 350 -11.52 -4.79 12.58
C GLU A 350 -11.53 -5.43 13.98
N ARG A 351 -10.55 -6.32 14.28
CA ARG A 351 -10.47 -7.05 15.54
C ARG A 351 -9.66 -6.34 16.62
N THR A 352 -8.99 -5.24 16.30
CA THR A 352 -8.02 -4.57 17.17
C THR A 352 -8.31 -3.07 17.38
N ARG A 353 -9.47 -2.57 16.90
CA ARG A 353 -9.84 -1.15 16.91
C ARG A 353 -10.67 -0.72 18.13
N GLN A 354 -10.66 -1.48 19.24
CA GLN A 354 -11.37 -1.11 20.46
C GLN A 354 -10.84 0.23 20.98
N LEU A 355 -11.74 1.14 21.39
CA LEU A 355 -11.41 2.51 21.81
C LEU A 355 -10.38 2.55 22.96
N ASP A 356 -10.44 1.59 23.86
CA ASP A 356 -9.57 1.42 25.03
C ASP A 356 -8.51 0.32 24.85
N GLY A 357 -8.39 -0.24 23.63
CA GLY A 357 -7.48 -1.32 23.29
C GLY A 357 -6.03 -0.87 23.09
N ALA A 358 -5.11 -1.83 23.19
CA ALA A 358 -3.68 -1.61 23.08
C ALA A 358 -3.26 -1.03 21.71
N HIS A 359 -3.87 -1.50 20.61
CA HIS A 359 -3.53 -1.03 19.26
C HIS A 359 -3.94 0.43 19.03
N VAL A 360 -5.11 0.83 19.53
CA VAL A 360 -5.56 2.22 19.45
C VAL A 360 -4.69 3.11 20.34
N GLU A 361 -4.31 2.63 21.54
CA GLU A 361 -3.40 3.35 22.42
C GLU A 361 -2.03 3.58 21.77
N PHE A 362 -1.46 2.56 21.12
CA PHE A 362 -0.19 2.70 20.39
C PHE A 362 -0.33 3.71 19.24
N LEU A 363 -1.33 3.53 18.38
CA LEU A 363 -1.51 4.32 17.16
C LEU A 363 -1.87 5.79 17.42
N ARG A 364 -2.47 6.13 18.57
CA ARG A 364 -2.75 7.54 18.88
C ARG A 364 -1.50 8.39 19.12
N GLY A 365 -0.37 7.75 19.39
CA GLY A 365 0.88 8.45 19.68
C GLY A 365 1.90 8.48 18.55
N VAL A 366 1.71 7.69 17.48
CA VAL A 366 2.57 7.76 16.29
C VAL A 366 1.97 8.72 15.25
N ALA A 367 2.80 9.43 14.52
CA ALA A 367 2.37 10.48 13.60
C ALA A 367 2.18 10.03 12.15
N ASN A 368 2.32 8.73 11.86
CA ASN A 368 2.07 8.16 10.52
C ASN A 368 0.61 8.39 10.06
N PRO A 369 0.33 8.49 8.76
CA PRO A 369 -1.01 8.27 8.24
C PRO A 369 -1.59 6.94 8.71
N LEU A 370 -2.86 6.92 9.13
CA LEU A 370 -3.52 5.75 9.71
C LEU A 370 -4.73 5.31 8.91
N GLY A 371 -4.87 3.99 8.73
CA GLY A 371 -6.09 3.36 8.26
C GLY A 371 -6.94 2.81 9.40
N ILE A 372 -8.26 2.78 9.24
CA ILE A 372 -9.21 2.14 10.14
C ILE A 372 -10.07 1.19 9.34
N LYS A 373 -9.98 -0.11 9.61
CA LYS A 373 -10.88 -1.10 8.99
C LYS A 373 -12.29 -1.02 9.61
N VAL A 374 -13.30 -0.94 8.74
CA VAL A 374 -14.69 -0.71 9.12
C VAL A 374 -15.61 -1.68 8.39
N SER A 375 -16.28 -2.56 9.13
CA SER A 375 -17.31 -3.45 8.60
C SER A 375 -18.73 -2.87 8.73
N ASP A 376 -19.71 -3.62 8.25
CA ASP A 376 -21.15 -3.33 8.40
C ASP A 376 -21.64 -3.29 9.87
N LYS A 377 -20.79 -3.74 10.81
CA LYS A 377 -21.06 -3.75 12.26
C LYS A 377 -20.59 -2.50 12.99
N MET A 378 -19.93 -1.56 12.29
CA MET A 378 -19.43 -0.33 12.91
C MET A 378 -20.58 0.58 13.36
N ASP A 379 -20.56 0.97 14.64
CA ASP A 379 -21.43 2.02 15.15
C ASP A 379 -20.91 3.40 14.73
N PRO A 380 -21.78 4.29 14.19
CA PRO A 380 -21.36 5.61 13.74
C PRO A 380 -20.75 6.49 14.82
N ASN A 381 -21.22 6.40 16.08
CA ASN A 381 -20.68 7.20 17.19
C ASN A 381 -19.34 6.62 17.67
N GLU A 382 -19.18 5.28 17.63
CA GLU A 382 -17.90 4.63 17.91
C GLU A 382 -16.86 5.07 16.89
N LEU A 383 -17.21 5.13 15.59
CA LEU A 383 -16.31 5.61 14.53
C LEU A 383 -15.85 7.05 14.80
N VAL A 384 -16.78 7.96 15.11
CA VAL A 384 -16.47 9.36 15.41
C VAL A 384 -15.48 9.45 16.59
N ARG A 385 -15.73 8.71 17.67
CA ARG A 385 -14.83 8.69 18.84
C ARG A 385 -13.45 8.12 18.51
N LEU A 386 -13.40 7.07 17.69
CA LEU A 386 -12.13 6.47 17.27
C LEU A 386 -11.29 7.46 16.44
N ILE A 387 -11.93 8.23 15.56
CA ILE A 387 -11.27 9.30 14.81
C ILE A 387 -10.78 10.40 15.75
N GLU A 388 -11.57 10.82 16.74
CA GLU A 388 -11.16 11.81 17.75
C GLU A 388 -9.92 11.37 18.54
N ILE A 389 -9.82 10.08 18.89
CA ILE A 389 -8.66 9.52 19.59
C ILE A 389 -7.41 9.51 18.69
N LEU A 390 -7.55 9.10 17.44
CA LEU A 390 -6.43 8.89 16.52
C LEU A 390 -6.02 10.16 15.76
N ASN A 391 -6.90 11.16 15.67
CA ASN A 391 -6.67 12.42 14.99
C ASN A 391 -7.34 13.61 15.74
N PRO A 392 -6.92 13.91 16.97
CA PRO A 392 -7.54 14.96 17.80
C PRO A 392 -7.42 16.36 17.19
N GLN A 393 -6.47 16.57 16.28
CA GLN A 393 -6.27 17.84 15.57
C GLN A 393 -7.08 17.94 14.28
N ASN A 394 -7.84 16.91 13.94
CA ASN A 394 -8.59 16.81 12.68
C ASN A 394 -7.74 17.13 11.44
N LYS A 395 -6.50 16.66 11.44
CA LYS A 395 -5.54 16.90 10.35
C LYS A 395 -5.95 16.13 9.10
N PRO A 396 -6.14 16.79 7.94
CA PRO A 396 -6.41 16.10 6.68
C PRO A 396 -5.29 15.12 6.31
N GLY A 397 -5.65 13.99 5.68
CA GLY A 397 -4.69 12.95 5.30
C GLY A 397 -4.26 12.00 6.42
N ARG A 398 -4.53 12.36 7.68
CA ARG A 398 -4.18 11.53 8.84
C ARG A 398 -4.98 10.23 8.90
N ILE A 399 -6.29 10.28 8.63
CA ILE A 399 -7.19 9.12 8.77
C ILE A 399 -7.77 8.69 7.43
N THR A 400 -7.63 7.40 7.16
CA THR A 400 -8.25 6.71 6.03
C THR A 400 -9.23 5.66 6.56
N ILE A 401 -10.51 5.77 6.24
CA ILE A 401 -11.54 4.81 6.60
C ILE A 401 -11.63 3.75 5.51
N ILE A 402 -11.30 2.51 5.84
CA ILE A 402 -11.24 1.38 4.90
C ILE A 402 -12.48 0.51 5.12
N THR A 403 -13.50 0.72 4.29
CA THR A 403 -14.81 0.06 4.40
C THR A 403 -14.80 -1.33 3.73
N ARG A 404 -15.37 -2.34 4.42
CA ARG A 404 -15.43 -3.73 3.97
C ARG A 404 -16.76 -4.36 4.37
N MET A 405 -17.76 -4.33 3.50
CA MET A 405 -19.15 -4.61 3.91
C MET A 405 -19.89 -5.59 3.00
N GLY A 406 -19.41 -5.80 1.76
CA GLY A 406 -20.21 -6.36 0.68
C GLY A 406 -21.17 -5.32 0.09
N ALA A 407 -21.56 -5.49 -1.17
CA ALA A 407 -22.31 -4.47 -1.94
C ALA A 407 -23.63 -4.06 -1.26
N GLU A 408 -24.40 -5.03 -0.79
CA GLU A 408 -25.73 -4.78 -0.19
C GLU A 408 -25.61 -4.00 1.12
N ASN A 409 -24.75 -4.47 2.04
CA ASN A 409 -24.54 -3.79 3.32
C ASN A 409 -23.90 -2.41 3.12
N MET A 410 -23.04 -2.25 2.11
CA MET A 410 -22.42 -0.96 1.76
C MET A 410 -23.49 0.10 1.49
N ARG A 411 -24.50 -0.22 0.69
CA ARG A 411 -25.60 0.71 0.36
C ARG A 411 -26.43 1.13 1.58
N VAL A 412 -26.55 0.23 2.57
CA VAL A 412 -27.37 0.46 3.77
C VAL A 412 -26.56 1.14 4.88
N LYS A 413 -25.32 0.71 5.13
CA LYS A 413 -24.54 1.10 6.32
C LYS A 413 -23.63 2.29 6.09
N LEU A 414 -22.97 2.37 4.95
CA LEU A 414 -22.00 3.44 4.68
C LEU A 414 -22.60 4.86 4.74
N PRO A 415 -23.83 5.14 4.25
CA PRO A 415 -24.43 6.47 4.37
C PRO A 415 -24.49 6.99 5.82
N HIS A 416 -24.79 6.12 6.79
CA HIS A 416 -24.88 6.49 8.20
C HIS A 416 -23.50 6.90 8.76
N LEU A 417 -22.45 6.20 8.36
CA LEU A 417 -21.08 6.51 8.78
C LEU A 417 -20.60 7.83 8.17
N ILE A 418 -20.85 8.05 6.88
CA ILE A 418 -20.49 9.30 6.18
C ILE A 418 -21.17 10.49 6.85
N ARG A 419 -22.48 10.38 7.12
CA ARG A 419 -23.27 11.45 7.76
C ARG A 419 -22.80 11.73 9.19
N ALA A 420 -22.40 10.70 9.96
CA ALA A 420 -21.89 10.87 11.32
C ALA A 420 -20.55 11.62 11.33
N VAL A 421 -19.59 11.17 10.51
CA VAL A 421 -18.27 11.79 10.36
C VAL A 421 -18.41 13.26 9.88
N ARG A 422 -19.29 13.50 8.89
CA ARG A 422 -19.56 14.86 8.39
C ARG A 422 -20.18 15.76 9.46
N ARG A 423 -21.16 15.26 10.24
CA ARG A 423 -21.77 16.02 11.34
C ARG A 423 -20.77 16.38 12.45
N ALA A 424 -19.80 15.51 12.68
CA ALA A 424 -18.69 15.76 13.60
C ALA A 424 -17.63 16.72 13.04
N GLY A 425 -17.76 17.15 11.77
CA GLY A 425 -16.78 18.04 11.11
C GLY A 425 -15.42 17.37 10.86
N GLN A 426 -15.35 16.03 10.92
CA GLN A 426 -14.10 15.31 10.77
C GLN A 426 -13.74 15.13 9.29
N VAL A 427 -12.44 15.30 8.97
CA VAL A 427 -11.90 15.12 7.62
C VAL A 427 -11.20 13.76 7.54
N VAL A 428 -11.67 12.90 6.64
CA VAL A 428 -11.15 11.55 6.42
C VAL A 428 -11.10 11.22 4.94
N THR A 429 -10.20 10.31 4.57
CA THR A 429 -10.18 9.68 3.25
C THR A 429 -11.01 8.40 3.29
N TRP A 430 -12.04 8.28 2.44
CA TRP A 430 -12.86 7.07 2.35
C TRP A 430 -12.30 6.12 1.31
N VAL A 431 -12.16 4.84 1.65
CA VAL A 431 -11.56 3.80 0.81
C VAL A 431 -12.42 2.53 0.86
N SER A 432 -12.65 1.90 -0.30
CA SER A 432 -13.32 0.61 -0.38
C SER A 432 -12.32 -0.54 -0.30
N ASP A 433 -12.56 -1.49 0.60
CA ASP A 433 -11.94 -2.82 0.61
C ASP A 433 -13.00 -3.86 0.15
N PRO A 434 -13.11 -4.11 -1.15
CA PRO A 434 -14.13 -5.02 -1.68
C PRO A 434 -13.71 -6.49 -1.56
N MET A 435 -12.60 -6.76 -0.85
CA MET A 435 -12.05 -8.10 -0.72
C MET A 435 -12.66 -8.84 0.48
N HIS A 436 -12.55 -8.25 1.67
CA HIS A 436 -12.85 -8.95 2.93
C HIS A 436 -14.34 -9.14 3.21
N GLY A 437 -15.23 -8.40 2.56
CA GLY A 437 -16.69 -8.60 2.61
C GLY A 437 -17.21 -9.73 1.71
N ASN A 438 -16.38 -10.20 0.76
CA ASN A 438 -16.80 -11.08 -0.33
C ASN A 438 -16.09 -12.45 -0.34
N THR A 439 -15.47 -12.85 0.76
CA THR A 439 -14.80 -14.16 0.84
C THR A 439 -15.83 -15.26 1.11
N ILE A 440 -15.83 -16.29 0.27
CA ILE A 440 -16.65 -17.50 0.38
C ILE A 440 -15.76 -18.75 0.45
N LYS A 441 -16.36 -19.87 0.85
CA LYS A 441 -15.72 -21.19 0.81
C LYS A 441 -16.23 -21.95 -0.42
N ALA A 442 -15.31 -22.34 -1.30
CA ALA A 442 -15.62 -23.15 -2.47
C ALA A 442 -16.00 -24.59 -2.11
N PRO A 443 -16.68 -25.35 -2.99
CA PRO A 443 -17.02 -26.76 -2.75
C PRO A 443 -15.81 -27.65 -2.43
N CYS A 444 -14.62 -27.33 -3.00
CA CYS A 444 -13.36 -28.02 -2.71
C CYS A 444 -12.76 -27.66 -1.34
N GLY A 445 -13.39 -26.78 -0.56
CA GLY A 445 -12.93 -26.35 0.76
C GLY A 445 -11.99 -25.13 0.76
N LEU A 446 -11.46 -24.72 -0.38
CA LEU A 446 -10.62 -23.51 -0.50
C LEU A 446 -11.46 -22.25 -0.34
N LYS A 447 -10.85 -21.20 0.20
CA LYS A 447 -11.44 -19.86 0.16
C LYS A 447 -11.33 -19.28 -1.24
N THR A 448 -12.33 -18.52 -1.66
CA THR A 448 -12.29 -17.74 -2.90
C THR A 448 -13.11 -16.48 -2.78
N ARG A 449 -13.05 -15.61 -3.79
CA ARG A 449 -13.87 -14.40 -3.89
C ARG A 449 -14.42 -14.28 -5.31
N PRO A 450 -15.76 -14.21 -5.47
CA PRO A 450 -16.33 -13.94 -6.77
C PRO A 450 -15.97 -12.53 -7.24
N PHE A 451 -15.32 -12.40 -8.38
CA PHE A 451 -14.92 -11.11 -8.94
C PHE A 451 -16.12 -10.17 -9.17
N ASP A 452 -17.28 -10.72 -9.53
CA ASP A 452 -18.52 -9.95 -9.68
C ASP A 452 -18.97 -9.31 -8.36
N SER A 453 -18.79 -9.99 -7.21
CA SER A 453 -19.09 -9.43 -5.89
C SER A 453 -18.13 -8.29 -5.54
N ILE A 454 -16.85 -8.44 -5.87
CA ILE A 454 -15.82 -7.38 -5.70
C ILE A 454 -16.22 -6.15 -6.52
N ARG A 455 -16.56 -6.37 -7.80
CA ARG A 455 -17.01 -5.32 -8.73
C ARG A 455 -18.29 -4.63 -8.24
N ALA A 456 -19.23 -5.39 -7.72
CA ALA A 456 -20.49 -4.87 -7.18
C ALA A 456 -20.26 -3.98 -5.95
N GLU A 457 -19.36 -4.37 -5.03
CA GLU A 457 -19.03 -3.56 -3.85
C GLU A 457 -18.33 -2.26 -4.22
N VAL A 458 -17.38 -2.28 -5.17
CA VAL A 458 -16.77 -1.05 -5.70
C VAL A 458 -17.82 -0.12 -6.30
N ARG A 459 -18.75 -0.63 -7.11
CA ARG A 459 -19.84 0.17 -7.67
C ARG A 459 -20.72 0.77 -6.57
N ALA A 460 -21.12 -0.03 -5.59
CA ALA A 460 -21.93 0.43 -4.46
C ALA A 460 -21.23 1.55 -3.67
N PHE A 461 -19.92 1.44 -3.46
CA PHE A 461 -19.11 2.47 -2.81
C PHE A 461 -19.19 3.82 -3.54
N PHE A 462 -18.96 3.83 -4.85
CA PHE A 462 -19.08 5.05 -5.66
C PHE A 462 -20.51 5.61 -5.65
N ASP A 463 -21.54 4.75 -5.80
CA ASP A 463 -22.94 5.17 -5.81
C ASP A 463 -23.34 5.86 -4.48
N VAL A 464 -22.91 5.31 -3.34
CA VAL A 464 -23.18 5.88 -2.02
C VAL A 464 -22.49 7.24 -1.86
N HIS A 465 -21.21 7.35 -2.25
CA HIS A 465 -20.50 8.63 -2.17
C HIS A 465 -21.14 9.71 -3.06
N GLU A 466 -21.60 9.33 -4.24
CA GLU A 466 -22.34 10.22 -5.13
C GLU A 466 -23.65 10.70 -4.50
N GLN A 467 -24.44 9.79 -3.89
CA GLN A 467 -25.69 10.11 -3.21
C GLN A 467 -25.50 10.99 -1.98
N GLU A 468 -24.42 10.75 -1.22
CA GLU A 468 -24.12 11.50 0.00
C GLU A 468 -23.38 12.81 -0.28
N GLY A 469 -22.98 13.10 -1.53
CA GLY A 469 -22.16 14.28 -1.86
C GLY A 469 -20.82 14.29 -1.14
N SER A 470 -20.15 13.12 -1.08
CA SER A 470 -18.81 12.92 -0.49
C SER A 470 -17.86 12.32 -1.54
N HIS A 471 -16.57 12.22 -1.22
CA HIS A 471 -15.57 11.77 -2.19
C HIS A 471 -15.18 10.31 -1.99
N PRO A 472 -15.27 9.44 -3.03
CA PRO A 472 -14.67 8.11 -3.01
C PRO A 472 -13.15 8.26 -3.16
N GLY A 473 -12.43 8.24 -2.04
CA GLY A 473 -11.00 8.59 -1.98
C GLY A 473 -10.05 7.47 -2.41
N GLY A 474 -10.52 6.21 -2.56
CA GLY A 474 -9.61 5.14 -2.97
C GLY A 474 -10.15 3.72 -2.88
N VAL A 475 -9.24 2.76 -3.16
CA VAL A 475 -9.47 1.31 -3.01
C VAL A 475 -8.31 0.65 -2.27
N HIS A 476 -8.62 -0.44 -1.54
CA HIS A 476 -7.70 -1.26 -0.78
C HIS A 476 -7.87 -2.72 -1.19
N LEU A 477 -6.88 -3.27 -1.91
CA LEU A 477 -7.00 -4.54 -2.64
C LEU A 477 -5.98 -5.58 -2.15
N GLU A 478 -6.40 -6.84 -2.05
CA GLU A 478 -5.51 -7.98 -1.98
C GLU A 478 -5.28 -8.52 -3.39
N MET A 479 -4.06 -8.36 -3.90
CA MET A 479 -3.71 -8.63 -5.28
C MET A 479 -2.24 -9.04 -5.42
N THR A 480 -1.91 -9.68 -6.53
CA THR A 480 -0.55 -10.06 -6.88
C THR A 480 -0.29 -9.83 -8.37
N GLY A 481 0.98 -9.62 -8.74
CA GLY A 481 1.42 -9.59 -10.12
C GLY A 481 1.52 -10.97 -10.78
N GLN A 482 1.19 -12.05 -10.05
CA GLN A 482 1.28 -13.42 -10.54
C GLN A 482 -0.03 -13.87 -11.21
N ASN A 483 0.07 -14.92 -12.02
CA ASN A 483 -1.06 -15.57 -12.69
C ASN A 483 -1.74 -16.61 -11.77
N VAL A 484 -2.25 -16.17 -10.60
CA VAL A 484 -2.95 -17.04 -9.66
C VAL A 484 -4.40 -17.27 -10.07
N THR A 485 -5.00 -18.35 -9.54
CA THR A 485 -6.42 -18.72 -9.72
C THR A 485 -7.18 -18.70 -8.40
N GLU A 486 -6.90 -17.72 -7.52
CA GLU A 486 -7.44 -17.66 -6.16
C GLU A 486 -8.84 -17.05 -6.08
N CYS A 487 -9.18 -16.09 -6.98
CA CYS A 487 -10.50 -15.50 -7.11
C CYS A 487 -11.21 -16.02 -8.37
N ILE A 488 -12.47 -16.41 -8.24
CA ILE A 488 -13.29 -16.89 -9.37
C ILE A 488 -13.87 -15.73 -10.18
N GLY A 489 -14.11 -15.98 -11.48
CA GLY A 489 -14.64 -14.98 -12.41
C GLY A 489 -13.58 -14.10 -13.05
N GLY A 490 -13.99 -12.95 -13.55
CA GLY A 490 -13.19 -12.08 -14.41
C GLY A 490 -13.23 -12.53 -15.88
N SER A 491 -12.69 -11.72 -16.78
CA SER A 491 -12.74 -11.96 -18.23
C SER A 491 -12.07 -13.26 -18.68
N ARG A 492 -11.08 -13.74 -17.94
CA ARG A 492 -10.47 -15.07 -18.16
C ARG A 492 -11.20 -16.21 -17.45
N THR A 493 -12.37 -15.98 -16.93
CA THR A 493 -13.31 -16.94 -16.35
C THR A 493 -12.65 -18.02 -15.51
N VAL A 494 -12.03 -17.65 -14.39
CA VAL A 494 -11.56 -18.62 -13.38
C VAL A 494 -12.80 -19.28 -12.76
N THR A 495 -12.90 -20.60 -12.83
CA THR A 495 -13.99 -21.38 -12.27
C THR A 495 -13.63 -21.99 -10.91
N PHE A 496 -14.56 -22.66 -10.23
CA PHE A 496 -14.27 -23.40 -9.01
C PHE A 496 -13.28 -24.55 -9.25
N ASP A 497 -13.29 -25.15 -10.43
CA ASP A 497 -12.41 -26.27 -10.79
C ASP A 497 -10.96 -25.81 -11.02
N ASP A 498 -10.77 -24.54 -11.42
CA ASP A 498 -9.46 -23.95 -11.65
C ASP A 498 -8.72 -23.57 -10.36
N LEU A 499 -9.42 -23.42 -9.23
CA LEU A 499 -8.85 -22.88 -7.98
C LEU A 499 -7.57 -23.59 -7.55
N SER A 500 -7.53 -24.91 -7.61
CA SER A 500 -6.38 -25.70 -7.16
C SER A 500 -5.16 -25.62 -8.07
N SER A 501 -5.29 -25.09 -9.31
CA SER A 501 -4.23 -25.12 -10.30
C SER A 501 -3.07 -24.17 -9.96
N ARG A 502 -3.37 -22.96 -9.46
CA ARG A 502 -2.39 -21.94 -9.06
C ARG A 502 -2.88 -21.17 -7.83
N TYR A 503 -3.19 -21.90 -6.76
CA TYR A 503 -3.60 -21.35 -5.47
C TYR A 503 -2.37 -21.22 -4.57
N HIS A 504 -1.76 -20.05 -4.53
CA HIS A 504 -0.47 -19.81 -3.86
C HIS A 504 -0.61 -19.13 -2.50
N THR A 505 -1.74 -18.50 -2.23
CA THR A 505 -1.93 -17.80 -0.95
C THR A 505 -1.93 -18.75 0.24
N HIS A 506 -1.26 -18.33 1.32
CA HIS A 506 -1.31 -19.02 2.63
C HIS A 506 -2.46 -18.52 3.52
N CYS A 507 -3.19 -17.49 3.10
CA CYS A 507 -4.23 -16.82 3.89
C CYS A 507 -5.54 -16.65 3.14
N ASP A 508 -5.73 -15.49 2.52
CA ASP A 508 -6.98 -15.14 1.82
C ASP A 508 -6.71 -14.93 0.32
N PRO A 509 -7.68 -15.21 -0.56
CA PRO A 509 -7.52 -15.15 -2.00
C PRO A 509 -7.14 -13.75 -2.52
N ARG A 510 -6.25 -13.70 -3.50
CA ARG A 510 -5.79 -12.46 -4.15
C ARG A 510 -6.31 -12.37 -5.58
N LEU A 511 -6.54 -11.16 -6.06
CA LEU A 511 -6.75 -10.92 -7.49
C LEU A 511 -5.44 -11.18 -8.25
N ASN A 512 -5.52 -11.83 -9.40
CA ASN A 512 -4.41 -11.88 -10.35
C ASN A 512 -4.29 -10.57 -11.14
N ALA A 513 -3.23 -10.42 -11.94
CA ALA A 513 -3.00 -9.19 -12.68
C ALA A 513 -4.11 -8.87 -13.69
N SER A 514 -4.69 -9.86 -14.38
CA SER A 514 -5.80 -9.64 -15.32
C SER A 514 -7.05 -9.10 -14.63
N GLN A 515 -7.45 -9.70 -13.50
CA GLN A 515 -8.58 -9.23 -12.69
C GLN A 515 -8.32 -7.85 -12.09
N SER A 516 -7.08 -7.59 -11.64
CA SER A 516 -6.69 -6.29 -11.10
C SER A 516 -6.79 -5.18 -12.15
N LEU A 517 -6.33 -5.46 -13.37
CA LEU A 517 -6.39 -4.52 -14.48
C LEU A 517 -7.84 -4.28 -14.94
N GLU A 518 -8.67 -5.34 -15.01
CA GLU A 518 -10.11 -5.21 -15.30
C GLU A 518 -10.80 -4.31 -14.26
N LEU A 519 -10.50 -4.51 -12.97
CA LEU A 519 -11.03 -3.66 -11.90
C LEU A 519 -10.57 -2.20 -12.03
N ALA A 520 -9.32 -1.96 -12.46
CA ALA A 520 -8.81 -0.61 -12.70
C ALA A 520 -9.60 0.12 -13.80
N PHE A 521 -9.96 -0.56 -14.90
CA PHE A 521 -10.81 0.02 -15.95
C PHE A 521 -12.21 0.38 -15.44
N ILE A 522 -12.80 -0.47 -14.60
CA ILE A 522 -14.11 -0.21 -13.98
C ILE A 522 -14.04 1.03 -13.07
N ILE A 523 -13.00 1.14 -12.26
CA ILE A 523 -12.77 2.31 -11.39
C ILE A 523 -12.55 3.57 -12.23
N ALA A 524 -11.70 3.49 -13.27
CA ALA A 524 -11.42 4.60 -14.18
C ALA A 524 -12.70 5.15 -14.84
N GLU A 525 -13.63 4.26 -15.24
CA GLU A 525 -14.94 4.68 -15.77
C GLU A 525 -15.80 5.41 -14.73
N ARG A 526 -15.78 4.95 -13.46
CA ARG A 526 -16.51 5.62 -12.37
C ARG A 526 -15.92 6.99 -12.06
N LEU A 527 -14.60 7.10 -11.97
CA LEU A 527 -13.89 8.37 -11.78
C LEU A 527 -14.21 9.36 -12.91
N ARG A 528 -14.19 8.90 -14.16
CA ARG A 528 -14.57 9.71 -15.32
C ARG A 528 -16.00 10.22 -15.22
N LYS A 529 -16.97 9.37 -14.85
CA LYS A 529 -18.38 9.76 -14.67
C LYS A 529 -18.54 10.81 -13.57
N SER A 530 -17.86 10.63 -12.43
CA SER A 530 -17.88 11.58 -11.32
C SER A 530 -17.33 12.94 -11.75
N ARG A 531 -16.21 12.99 -12.47
CA ARG A 531 -15.61 14.21 -12.99
C ARG A 531 -16.52 14.98 -13.96
N ILE A 532 -17.15 14.28 -14.91
CA ILE A 532 -18.06 14.90 -15.88
C ILE A 532 -19.26 15.55 -15.17
N ARG A 533 -19.78 14.90 -14.12
CA ARG A 533 -20.92 15.42 -13.34
C ARG A 533 -20.55 16.61 -12.46
N SER A 534 -19.36 16.63 -11.88
CA SER A 534 -18.89 17.75 -11.04
C SER A 534 -18.58 19.03 -11.85
N GLY A 535 -18.70 18.99 -13.17
CA GLY A 535 -18.38 20.14 -14.03
C GLY A 535 -16.89 20.47 -14.12
N GLN A 536 -16.03 19.64 -13.56
CA GLN A 536 -14.57 19.71 -13.72
C GLN A 536 -14.16 19.20 -15.12
N SER A 537 -14.79 19.73 -16.15
CA SER A 537 -14.27 19.68 -17.53
C SER A 537 -13.01 20.57 -17.55
N LEU A 538 -11.94 20.07 -18.16
CA LEU A 538 -10.69 20.81 -18.36
C LEU A 538 -10.96 22.30 -18.66
N ALA A 539 -10.75 23.18 -17.69
CA ALA A 539 -10.57 24.59 -17.89
C ALA A 539 -9.11 24.81 -18.28
#